data_9c7f30f8829544c239a6c16ad71fd5f7
#
_entry.id   9c7f30f8829544c239a6c16ad71fd5f7
#
_cell.length_a   1.000
_cell.length_b   1.000
_cell.length_c   1.000
_cell.angle_alpha   90.00
_cell.angle_beta   90.00
_cell.angle_gamma   90.00
#
_symmetry.space_group_name_H-M   'P 1'
#
loop_
_entity.id
_entity.type
_entity.pdbx_description
1 polymer ?
#
loop_
_entity_poly.entity_id
_entity_poly.type
_entity_poly.pdbx_seq_one_letter_code
_entity_poly.pdbx_strand_id
1 'polypeptide(L)'
;MNHREIAVAISNDNQEVSVTETIDAIKNAGFKNVFIQWYNKDWNPSQEEQLKYVREQGLNVIFAHLGYQNINDLWLENENGENLVPRYINDLKICKENNIPMVVMHLTSKSVAPIYNEIGIKRLQKIVDYAESLDIQVAFENTKTKGYLEYVMDHIHNKNAGICFDSGHYHVYFDDELDFSKFKDRIFAVHLHDNDKSGDLHLIPFDGTLNWANIINNLKDNGYQGPVTIELCYRYDYLKDGINNFYKKGYEAAYKLQELFEKE
;
A
#
# COMPACT_ATOMS: atom_id res chain seq x y z
N MET A 1 25.81 9.38 0.43
CA MET A 1 24.36 9.56 0.64
C MET A 1 23.76 8.17 0.79
N ASN A 2 22.94 7.93 1.82
CA ASN A 2 22.20 6.67 1.88
C ASN A 2 21.07 6.75 0.86
N HIS A 3 21.12 5.90 -0.17
CA HIS A 3 20.02 5.79 -1.13
C HIS A 3 18.76 5.29 -0.43
N ARG A 4 17.60 5.83 -0.82
CA ARG A 4 16.31 5.30 -0.34
C ARG A 4 16.16 3.84 -0.76
N GLU A 5 15.61 3.03 0.09
CA GLU A 5 15.29 1.64 -0.27
C GLU A 5 14.20 1.59 -1.34
N ILE A 6 14.25 0.53 -2.15
CA ILE A 6 13.24 0.25 -3.18
C ILE A 6 12.52 -1.03 -2.77
N ALA A 7 11.19 -1.03 -2.87
CA ALA A 7 10.37 -2.18 -2.62
C ALA A 7 9.25 -2.33 -3.66
N VAL A 8 8.68 -3.53 -3.76
CA VAL A 8 7.59 -3.83 -4.69
C VAL A 8 6.53 -4.71 -4.02
N ALA A 9 5.28 -4.56 -4.46
CA ALA A 9 4.19 -5.44 -4.09
C ALA A 9 4.43 -6.86 -4.59
N ILE A 10 4.14 -7.85 -3.74
CA ILE A 10 3.90 -9.21 -4.21
C ILE A 10 2.44 -9.28 -4.65
N SER A 11 2.22 -9.14 -5.96
CA SER A 11 0.89 -9.21 -6.56
C SER A 11 0.62 -10.63 -7.07
N ASN A 12 -0.63 -11.07 -6.97
CA ASN A 12 -1.10 -12.36 -7.52
C ASN A 12 -2.28 -12.14 -8.47
N ASP A 13 -2.26 -11.07 -9.24
CA ASP A 13 -3.38 -10.70 -10.12
C ASP A 13 -3.51 -11.61 -11.34
N ASN A 14 -2.45 -12.32 -11.70
CA ASN A 14 -2.46 -13.27 -12.80
C ASN A 14 -2.45 -14.71 -12.27
N GLN A 15 -3.57 -15.41 -12.39
CA GLN A 15 -3.72 -16.81 -11.95
C GLN A 15 -2.86 -17.82 -12.74
N GLU A 16 -2.29 -17.43 -13.88
CA GLU A 16 -1.39 -18.27 -14.67
C GLU A 16 0.04 -18.29 -14.12
N VAL A 17 0.37 -17.37 -13.21
CA VAL A 17 1.69 -17.27 -12.57
C VAL A 17 1.54 -17.53 -11.07
N SER A 18 2.29 -18.46 -10.54
CA SER A 18 2.28 -18.75 -9.11
C SER A 18 2.92 -17.62 -8.29
N VAL A 19 2.53 -17.51 -7.02
CA VAL A 19 3.13 -16.53 -6.10
C VAL A 19 4.64 -16.77 -5.94
N THR A 20 5.10 -18.02 -5.98
CA THR A 20 6.52 -18.35 -5.90
C THR A 20 7.28 -17.88 -7.13
N GLU A 21 6.74 -18.07 -8.34
CA GLU A 21 7.34 -17.51 -9.57
C GLU A 21 7.39 -15.99 -9.55
N THR A 22 6.36 -15.35 -8.99
CA THR A 22 6.34 -13.90 -8.77
C THR A 22 7.46 -13.46 -7.84
N ILE A 23 7.62 -14.12 -6.69
CA ILE A 23 8.69 -13.80 -5.72
C ILE A 23 10.09 -14.01 -6.33
N ASP A 24 10.28 -15.10 -7.09
CA ASP A 24 11.54 -15.37 -7.79
C ASP A 24 11.85 -14.30 -8.84
N ALA A 25 10.85 -13.84 -9.60
CA ALA A 25 11.02 -12.77 -10.58
C ALA A 25 11.37 -11.44 -9.92
N ILE A 26 10.74 -11.11 -8.78
CA ILE A 26 11.06 -9.94 -7.97
C ILE A 26 12.52 -9.96 -7.51
N LYS A 27 12.95 -11.10 -6.93
CA LYS A 27 14.35 -11.30 -6.51
C LYS A 27 15.32 -11.16 -7.67
N ASN A 28 15.04 -11.83 -8.79
CA ASN A 28 15.89 -11.82 -9.98
C ASN A 28 16.00 -10.43 -10.60
N ALA A 29 14.98 -9.58 -10.48
CA ALA A 29 15.00 -8.19 -10.90
C ALA A 29 15.92 -7.30 -10.05
N GLY A 30 16.29 -7.72 -8.83
CA GLY A 30 17.20 -7.03 -7.93
C GLY A 30 16.55 -6.38 -6.71
N PHE A 31 15.25 -6.54 -6.51
CA PHE A 31 14.59 -6.07 -5.30
C PHE A 31 15.12 -6.79 -4.06
N LYS A 32 15.22 -6.06 -2.96
CA LYS A 32 15.59 -6.61 -1.64
C LYS A 32 14.44 -6.51 -0.65
N ASN A 33 13.49 -5.60 -0.90
CA ASN A 33 12.36 -5.36 -0.04
C ASN A 33 11.06 -5.54 -0.82
N VAL A 34 10.07 -6.07 -0.14
CA VAL A 34 8.72 -6.30 -0.67
C VAL A 34 7.69 -5.85 0.35
N PHE A 35 6.47 -5.63 -0.10
CA PHE A 35 5.31 -5.66 0.77
C PHE A 35 4.34 -6.73 0.31
N ILE A 36 3.60 -7.27 1.26
CA ILE A 36 2.67 -8.37 1.02
C ILE A 36 1.24 -7.87 1.10
N GLN A 37 0.40 -8.45 0.26
CA GLN A 37 -1.03 -8.23 0.34
C GLN A 37 -1.64 -9.27 1.28
N TRP A 38 -2.26 -8.80 2.38
CA TRP A 38 -2.83 -9.65 3.42
C TRP A 38 -4.29 -9.94 3.12
N TYR A 39 -4.53 -10.64 1.99
CA TYR A 39 -5.87 -11.07 1.59
C TYR A 39 -6.17 -12.47 2.14
N ASN A 40 -7.31 -12.93 1.95
CA ASN A 40 -7.99 -14.12 2.40
C ASN A 40 -7.19 -15.39 2.65
N LYS A 41 -7.82 -16.21 3.52
CA LYS A 41 -7.45 -17.57 3.92
C LYS A 41 -7.36 -18.60 2.76
N ASP A 42 -7.86 -18.26 1.58
CA ASP A 42 -7.99 -19.18 0.45
C ASP A 42 -6.85 -19.06 -0.58
N TRP A 43 -5.80 -18.31 -0.26
CA TRP A 43 -4.63 -18.22 -1.11
C TRP A 43 -3.78 -19.48 -1.03
N ASN A 44 -3.33 -19.95 -2.17
CA ASN A 44 -2.35 -21.02 -2.28
C ASN A 44 -1.09 -20.48 -2.98
N PRO A 45 0.05 -20.41 -2.31
CA PRO A 45 0.30 -20.82 -0.91
C PRO A 45 -0.38 -19.90 0.13
N SER A 46 -0.55 -20.38 1.36
CA SER A 46 -1.05 -19.57 2.49
C SER A 46 -0.13 -18.38 2.77
N GLN A 47 -0.62 -17.37 3.50
CA GLN A 47 0.18 -16.20 3.86
C GLN A 47 1.45 -16.56 4.65
N GLU A 48 1.38 -17.55 5.54
CA GLU A 48 2.54 -18.03 6.28
C GLU A 48 3.57 -18.68 5.36
N GLU A 49 3.12 -19.48 4.41
CA GLU A 49 3.99 -20.11 3.40
C GLU A 49 4.62 -19.05 2.48
N GLN A 50 3.87 -18.01 2.09
CA GLN A 50 4.41 -16.88 1.33
C GLN A 50 5.49 -16.14 2.11
N LEU A 51 5.23 -15.79 3.38
CA LEU A 51 6.19 -15.12 4.24
C LEU A 51 7.46 -15.95 4.42
N LYS A 52 7.31 -17.25 4.63
CA LYS A 52 8.43 -18.17 4.73
C LYS A 52 9.25 -18.15 3.44
N TYR A 53 8.60 -18.30 2.30
CA TYR A 53 9.29 -18.32 1.00
C TYR A 53 9.99 -16.99 0.69
N VAL A 54 9.35 -15.86 0.94
CA VAL A 54 9.95 -14.52 0.83
C VAL A 54 11.26 -14.43 1.60
N ARG A 55 11.28 -14.90 2.85
CA ARG A 55 12.47 -14.89 3.71
C ARG A 55 13.55 -15.87 3.24
N GLU A 56 13.17 -17.05 2.77
CA GLU A 56 14.09 -18.03 2.17
C GLU A 56 14.77 -17.48 0.92
N GLN A 57 14.06 -16.61 0.17
CA GLN A 57 14.65 -15.89 -0.95
C GLN A 57 15.54 -14.70 -0.54
N GLY A 58 15.63 -14.39 0.76
CA GLY A 58 16.43 -13.28 1.28
C GLY A 58 15.81 -11.90 1.06
N LEU A 59 14.47 -11.84 0.88
CA LEU A 59 13.71 -10.60 0.76
C LEU A 59 13.18 -10.16 2.13
N ASN A 60 13.15 -8.84 2.36
CA ASN A 60 12.59 -8.24 3.57
C ASN A 60 11.15 -7.81 3.32
N VAL A 61 10.25 -8.10 4.26
CA VAL A 61 8.88 -7.57 4.26
C VAL A 61 8.84 -6.28 5.05
N ILE A 62 8.56 -5.17 4.37
CA ILE A 62 8.57 -3.83 5.00
C ILE A 62 7.22 -3.41 5.57
N PHE A 63 6.13 -3.88 5.00
CA PHE A 63 4.78 -3.75 5.54
C PHE A 63 3.82 -4.79 4.95
N ALA A 64 2.63 -4.91 5.55
CA ALA A 64 1.54 -5.70 5.02
C ALA A 64 0.37 -4.78 4.63
N HIS A 65 -0.17 -4.96 3.42
CA HIS A 65 -1.41 -4.35 3.00
C HIS A 65 -2.58 -5.22 3.49
N LEU A 66 -3.38 -4.71 4.43
CA LEU A 66 -4.45 -5.49 5.05
C LEU A 66 -5.64 -5.69 4.11
N GLY A 67 -6.31 -6.82 4.27
CA GLY A 67 -7.50 -7.12 3.50
C GLY A 67 -8.64 -6.14 3.75
N TYR A 68 -9.28 -5.65 2.69
CA TYR A 68 -10.34 -4.64 2.73
C TYR A 68 -11.75 -5.17 2.42
N GLN A 69 -11.95 -6.49 2.50
CA GLN A 69 -13.28 -7.07 2.33
C GLN A 69 -14.24 -6.49 3.37
N ASN A 70 -15.40 -6.03 2.89
CA ASN A 70 -16.44 -5.40 3.71
C ASN A 70 -15.98 -4.14 4.47
N ILE A 71 -14.90 -3.48 4.06
CA ILE A 71 -14.34 -2.30 4.75
C ILE A 71 -15.35 -1.16 4.88
N ASN A 72 -16.31 -1.04 3.96
CA ASN A 72 -17.36 -0.03 4.04
C ASN A 72 -18.26 -0.20 5.26
N ASP A 73 -18.39 -1.42 5.81
CA ASP A 73 -19.13 -1.67 7.04
C ASP A 73 -18.48 -1.04 8.29
N LEU A 74 -17.23 -0.61 8.19
CA LEU A 74 -16.54 0.16 9.23
C LEU A 74 -17.36 1.40 9.66
N TRP A 75 -18.08 2.00 8.71
CA TRP A 75 -18.86 3.23 8.86
C TRP A 75 -20.34 2.98 9.16
N LEU A 76 -20.78 1.72 9.24
CA LEU A 76 -22.17 1.34 9.42
C LEU A 76 -22.41 0.75 10.82
N GLU A 77 -23.57 1.07 11.41
CA GLU A 77 -24.03 0.47 12.67
C GLU A 77 -24.62 -0.93 12.40
N ASN A 78 -23.71 -1.90 12.20
CA ASN A 78 -24.09 -3.29 11.94
C ASN A 78 -23.05 -4.27 12.50
N GLU A 79 -23.41 -5.55 12.56
CA GLU A 79 -22.55 -6.63 13.07
C GLU A 79 -21.28 -6.81 12.23
N ASN A 80 -21.35 -6.66 10.92
CA ASN A 80 -20.17 -6.77 10.07
C ASN A 80 -19.13 -5.71 10.43
N GLY A 81 -19.56 -4.47 10.68
CA GLY A 81 -18.66 -3.40 11.10
C GLY A 81 -18.02 -3.66 12.47
N GLU A 82 -18.77 -4.23 13.42
CA GLU A 82 -18.20 -4.65 14.71
C GLU A 82 -17.16 -5.76 14.54
N ASN A 83 -17.39 -6.70 13.64
CA ASN A 83 -16.47 -7.82 13.36
C ASN A 83 -15.18 -7.40 12.64
N LEU A 84 -15.12 -6.21 12.03
CA LEU A 84 -13.89 -5.70 11.43
C LEU A 84 -12.80 -5.43 12.47
N VAL A 85 -13.16 -4.91 13.64
CA VAL A 85 -12.18 -4.58 14.69
C VAL A 85 -11.40 -5.81 15.16
N PRO A 86 -12.03 -6.91 15.61
CA PRO A 86 -11.30 -8.11 16.02
C PRO A 86 -10.52 -8.75 14.86
N ARG A 87 -11.01 -8.64 13.61
CA ARG A 87 -10.28 -9.10 12.44
C ARG A 87 -8.94 -8.37 12.29
N TYR A 88 -8.96 -7.04 12.28
CA TYR A 88 -7.73 -6.25 12.15
C TYR A 88 -6.79 -6.39 13.35
N ILE A 89 -7.34 -6.53 14.57
CA ILE A 89 -6.54 -6.85 15.76
C ILE A 89 -5.80 -8.18 15.58
N ASN A 90 -6.46 -9.19 15.01
CA ASN A 90 -5.82 -10.46 14.72
C ASN A 90 -4.72 -10.34 13.65
N ASP A 91 -4.98 -9.57 12.59
CA ASP A 91 -3.98 -9.32 11.53
C ASP A 91 -2.74 -8.61 12.10
N LEU A 92 -2.93 -7.63 13.01
CA LEU A 92 -1.84 -6.95 13.70
C LEU A 92 -1.02 -7.89 14.59
N LYS A 93 -1.66 -8.84 15.29
CA LYS A 93 -0.93 -9.88 16.06
C LYS A 93 -0.03 -10.70 15.16
N ILE A 94 -0.55 -11.17 14.04
CA ILE A 94 0.22 -11.96 13.07
C ILE A 94 1.36 -11.11 12.48
N CYS A 95 1.13 -9.84 12.18
CA CYS A 95 2.18 -8.92 11.75
C CYS A 95 3.29 -8.80 12.81
N LYS A 96 2.92 -8.65 14.10
CA LYS A 96 3.91 -8.59 15.20
C LYS A 96 4.72 -9.87 15.33
N GLU A 97 4.07 -11.02 15.31
CA GLU A 97 4.72 -12.35 15.37
C GLU A 97 5.69 -12.57 14.20
N ASN A 98 5.40 -11.92 13.06
CA ASN A 98 6.24 -11.98 11.87
C ASN A 98 7.20 -10.79 11.70
N ASN A 99 7.37 -9.93 12.70
CA ASN A 99 8.25 -8.76 12.67
C ASN A 99 7.93 -7.81 11.49
N ILE A 100 6.66 -7.63 11.15
CA ILE A 100 6.19 -6.66 10.15
C ILE A 100 5.88 -5.36 10.89
N PRO A 101 6.64 -4.28 10.64
CA PRO A 101 6.59 -3.08 11.48
C PRO A 101 5.44 -2.14 11.15
N MET A 102 4.78 -2.31 10.00
CA MET A 102 3.75 -1.40 9.53
C MET A 102 2.68 -2.16 8.74
N VAL A 103 1.45 -1.63 8.79
CA VAL A 103 0.35 -2.09 7.95
C VAL A 103 -0.23 -0.93 7.14
N VAL A 104 -0.67 -1.23 5.91
CA VAL A 104 -1.49 -0.33 5.09
C VAL A 104 -2.94 -0.79 5.18
N MET A 105 -3.85 0.16 5.34
CA MET A 105 -5.26 -0.12 5.53
C MET A 105 -6.12 0.82 4.68
N HIS A 106 -7.06 0.26 3.92
CA HIS A 106 -8.11 1.02 3.27
C HIS A 106 -9.10 1.61 4.28
N LEU A 107 -9.68 2.75 3.95
CA LEU A 107 -10.80 3.35 4.68
C LEU A 107 -12.15 3.04 4.04
N THR A 108 -12.13 2.78 2.74
CA THR A 108 -13.31 2.43 1.93
C THR A 108 -12.93 1.47 0.82
N SER A 109 -13.94 0.85 0.21
CA SER A 109 -13.82 0.15 -1.05
C SER A 109 -14.95 0.58 -1.98
N LYS A 110 -14.74 0.48 -3.31
CA LYS A 110 -15.67 0.92 -4.36
C LYS A 110 -15.84 2.46 -4.42
N SER A 111 -16.44 2.94 -5.49
CA SER A 111 -16.66 4.38 -5.73
C SER A 111 -17.85 4.97 -4.95
N VAL A 112 -18.70 4.12 -4.35
CA VAL A 112 -19.81 4.55 -3.48
C VAL A 112 -19.59 3.91 -2.12
N ALA A 113 -19.29 4.75 -1.14
CA ALA A 113 -19.07 4.34 0.24
C ALA A 113 -20.09 5.04 1.18
N PRO A 114 -20.41 4.47 2.37
CA PRO A 114 -21.20 5.13 3.39
C PRO A 114 -20.55 6.44 3.82
N ILE A 115 -21.31 7.41 4.28
CA ILE A 115 -20.75 8.65 4.81
C ILE A 115 -19.87 8.34 6.03
N TYR A 116 -18.66 8.92 6.07
CA TYR A 116 -17.78 8.83 7.23
C TYR A 116 -18.42 9.45 8.48
N ASN A 117 -18.18 8.89 9.64
CA ASN A 117 -18.84 9.26 10.89
C ASN A 117 -18.05 8.80 12.13
N GLU A 118 -18.54 9.16 13.32
CA GLU A 118 -17.92 8.82 14.60
C GLU A 118 -17.86 7.31 14.89
N ILE A 119 -18.75 6.49 14.32
CA ILE A 119 -18.72 5.03 14.51
C ILE A 119 -17.43 4.47 13.91
N GLY A 120 -17.14 4.86 12.68
CA GLY A 120 -15.89 4.48 12.01
C GLY A 120 -14.65 4.97 12.75
N ILE A 121 -14.65 6.22 13.22
CA ILE A 121 -13.53 6.76 14.02
C ILE A 121 -13.32 5.95 15.30
N LYS A 122 -14.37 5.61 16.05
CA LYS A 122 -14.25 4.81 17.28
C LYS A 122 -13.67 3.41 17.01
N ARG A 123 -14.01 2.80 15.87
CA ARG A 123 -13.48 1.51 15.47
C ARG A 123 -12.02 1.61 15.04
N LEU A 124 -11.69 2.61 14.22
CA LEU A 124 -10.30 2.88 13.79
C LEU A 124 -9.41 3.21 14.99
N GLN A 125 -9.89 4.00 15.96
CA GLN A 125 -9.12 4.32 17.17
C GLN A 125 -8.74 3.05 17.94
N LYS A 126 -9.68 2.09 18.11
CA LYS A 126 -9.39 0.79 18.77
C LYS A 126 -8.29 0.01 18.02
N ILE A 127 -8.32 0.02 16.68
CA ILE A 127 -7.32 -0.66 15.85
C ILE A 127 -5.95 0.01 16.01
N VAL A 128 -5.92 1.35 15.94
CA VAL A 128 -4.68 2.13 16.06
C VAL A 128 -4.08 2.02 17.46
N ASP A 129 -4.89 2.11 18.52
CA ASP A 129 -4.42 1.95 19.90
C ASP A 129 -3.81 0.56 20.13
N TYR A 130 -4.42 -0.46 19.53
CA TYR A 130 -3.87 -1.80 19.59
C TYR A 130 -2.56 -1.92 18.80
N ALA A 131 -2.49 -1.34 17.61
CA ALA A 131 -1.26 -1.28 16.80
C ALA A 131 -0.13 -0.57 17.55
N GLU A 132 -0.42 0.56 18.22
CA GLU A 132 0.55 1.27 19.06
C GLU A 132 1.08 0.38 20.21
N SER A 133 0.21 -0.40 20.86
CA SER A 133 0.63 -1.33 21.91
C SER A 133 1.59 -2.42 21.43
N LEU A 134 1.61 -2.69 20.13
CA LEU A 134 2.50 -3.64 19.47
C LEU A 134 3.71 -2.96 18.80
N ASP A 135 3.82 -1.63 18.87
CA ASP A 135 4.79 -0.82 18.13
C ASP A 135 4.71 -1.07 16.61
N ILE A 136 3.48 -1.11 16.08
CA ILE A 136 3.17 -1.23 14.65
C ILE A 136 2.58 0.10 14.17
N GLN A 137 3.03 0.58 13.02
CA GLN A 137 2.44 1.74 12.35
C GLN A 137 1.24 1.33 11.51
N VAL A 138 0.23 2.22 11.44
CA VAL A 138 -0.94 2.07 10.56
C VAL A 138 -0.94 3.21 9.56
N ALA A 139 -0.82 2.89 8.28
CA ALA A 139 -0.88 3.85 7.20
C ALA A 139 -2.24 3.73 6.47
N PHE A 140 -3.09 4.76 6.58
CA PHE A 140 -4.38 4.80 5.89
C PHE A 140 -4.20 5.27 4.45
N GLU A 141 -4.81 4.55 3.51
CA GLU A 141 -4.61 4.80 2.10
C GLU A 141 -5.69 5.72 1.51
N ASN A 142 -5.28 6.64 0.61
CA ASN A 142 -6.20 7.38 -0.23
C ASN A 142 -6.81 6.46 -1.29
N THR A 143 -8.00 5.98 -1.03
CA THR A 143 -8.74 5.09 -1.93
C THR A 143 -9.65 5.88 -2.88
N LYS A 144 -10.65 5.24 -3.47
CA LYS A 144 -11.51 5.81 -4.55
C LYS A 144 -12.44 6.96 -4.12
N THR A 145 -12.57 7.24 -2.81
CA THR A 145 -13.53 8.20 -2.29
C THR A 145 -12.84 9.30 -1.50
N LYS A 146 -13.00 10.56 -1.95
CA LYS A 146 -12.42 11.76 -1.31
C LYS A 146 -12.99 11.99 0.10
N GLY A 147 -12.23 12.66 0.96
CA GLY A 147 -12.65 13.17 2.27
C GLY A 147 -12.47 12.19 3.44
N TYR A 148 -12.32 10.89 3.20
CA TYR A 148 -12.15 9.91 4.29
C TYR A 148 -10.79 10.04 4.96
N LEU A 149 -9.74 10.21 4.16
CA LEU A 149 -8.40 10.32 4.66
C LEU A 149 -8.25 11.56 5.56
N GLU A 150 -8.71 12.71 5.06
CA GLU A 150 -8.71 13.96 5.82
C GLU A 150 -9.52 13.82 7.10
N TYR A 151 -10.74 13.29 7.01
CA TYR A 151 -11.61 13.10 8.18
C TYR A 151 -10.96 12.21 9.24
N VAL A 152 -10.36 11.09 8.85
CA VAL A 152 -9.67 10.19 9.78
C VAL A 152 -8.47 10.87 10.41
N MET A 153 -7.64 11.56 9.61
CA MET A 153 -6.43 12.19 10.09
C MET A 153 -6.71 13.42 10.99
N ASP A 154 -7.87 14.05 10.83
CA ASP A 154 -8.36 15.13 11.71
C ASP A 154 -8.88 14.62 13.07
N HIS A 155 -9.22 13.32 13.18
CA HIS A 155 -9.79 12.75 14.40
C HIS A 155 -8.85 11.76 15.11
N ILE A 156 -7.89 11.17 14.41
CA ILE A 156 -6.93 10.22 14.97
C ILE A 156 -5.55 10.88 15.09
N HIS A 157 -5.19 11.25 16.31
CA HIS A 157 -3.94 11.96 16.61
C HIS A 157 -2.84 11.06 17.19
N ASN A 158 -2.92 9.75 16.92
CA ASN A 158 -1.92 8.80 17.38
C ASN A 158 -0.64 8.90 16.51
N LYS A 159 0.53 8.85 17.15
CA LYS A 159 1.84 8.92 16.46
C LYS A 159 2.11 7.72 15.54
N ASN A 160 1.44 6.58 15.78
CA ASN A 160 1.54 5.37 14.97
C ASN A 160 0.52 5.37 13.83
N ALA A 161 -0.30 6.42 13.68
CA ALA A 161 -1.26 6.58 12.60
C ALA A 161 -0.77 7.63 11.60
N GLY A 162 -0.66 7.24 10.35
CA GLY A 162 -0.27 8.09 9.23
C GLY A 162 -1.02 7.69 7.97
N ILE A 163 -0.50 8.12 6.83
CA ILE A 163 -1.10 7.81 5.54
C ILE A 163 -0.18 6.97 4.66
N CYS A 164 -0.79 6.18 3.80
CA CYS A 164 -0.18 5.63 2.59
C CYS A 164 -0.68 6.45 1.40
N PHE A 165 0.23 7.10 0.70
CA PHE A 165 -0.12 7.82 -0.52
C PHE A 165 -0.08 6.87 -1.72
N ASP A 166 -1.25 6.65 -2.33
CA ASP A 166 -1.38 5.91 -3.58
C ASP A 166 -1.47 6.90 -4.76
N SER A 167 -0.49 6.81 -5.67
CA SER A 167 -0.35 7.72 -6.81
C SER A 167 -1.38 7.47 -7.90
N GLY A 168 -1.79 6.24 -8.11
CA GLY A 168 -2.78 5.90 -9.12
C GLY A 168 -4.19 6.29 -8.70
N HIS A 169 -4.55 6.04 -7.45
CA HIS A 169 -5.80 6.53 -6.88
C HIS A 169 -5.87 8.06 -6.91
N TYR A 170 -4.77 8.72 -6.55
CA TYR A 170 -4.63 10.17 -6.63
C TYR A 170 -4.92 10.69 -8.05
N HIS A 171 -4.35 10.07 -9.07
CA HIS A 171 -4.51 10.48 -10.45
C HIS A 171 -5.92 10.24 -11.00
N VAL A 172 -6.51 9.08 -10.68
CA VAL A 172 -7.80 8.66 -11.24
C VAL A 172 -8.99 9.25 -10.49
N TYR A 173 -8.94 9.30 -9.15
CA TYR A 173 -10.09 9.62 -8.32
C TYR A 173 -10.01 10.97 -7.64
N PHE A 174 -8.82 11.58 -7.54
CA PHE A 174 -8.63 12.87 -6.90
C PHE A 174 -8.34 14.00 -7.90
N ASP A 175 -8.25 13.71 -9.19
CA ASP A 175 -7.93 14.69 -10.24
C ASP A 175 -6.61 15.44 -9.99
N ASP A 176 -5.64 14.77 -9.36
CA ASP A 176 -4.36 15.36 -8.92
C ASP A 176 -4.51 16.50 -7.88
N GLU A 177 -5.58 16.49 -7.06
CA GLU A 177 -5.95 17.56 -6.12
C GLU A 177 -5.90 17.13 -4.64
N LEU A 178 -4.91 16.37 -4.23
CA LEU A 178 -4.70 16.07 -2.80
C LEU A 178 -3.80 17.13 -2.16
N ASP A 179 -4.27 17.73 -1.07
CA ASP A 179 -3.46 18.67 -0.28
C ASP A 179 -2.51 17.91 0.66
N PHE A 180 -1.31 17.66 0.20
CA PHE A 180 -0.27 16.95 0.96
C PHE A 180 0.10 17.66 2.26
N SER A 181 -0.06 18.98 2.36
CA SER A 181 0.32 19.74 3.57
C SER A 181 -0.48 19.33 4.80
N LYS A 182 -1.69 18.80 4.61
CA LYS A 182 -2.52 18.24 5.70
C LYS A 182 -1.92 16.99 6.34
N PHE A 183 -1.01 16.33 5.64
CA PHE A 183 -0.39 15.07 6.07
C PHE A 183 1.10 15.21 6.33
N LYS A 184 1.58 16.45 6.47
CA LYS A 184 3.00 16.72 6.69
C LYS A 184 3.53 15.90 7.87
N ASP A 185 4.69 15.26 7.65
CA ASP A 185 5.37 14.37 8.59
C ASP A 185 4.55 13.13 9.02
N ARG A 186 3.41 12.88 8.37
CA ARG A 186 2.55 11.71 8.61
C ARG A 186 2.38 10.81 7.38
N ILE A 187 3.18 10.99 6.34
CA ILE A 187 3.22 10.09 5.20
C ILE A 187 4.18 8.94 5.56
N PHE A 188 3.63 7.76 5.83
CA PHE A 188 4.40 6.61 6.31
C PHE A 188 4.77 5.64 5.19
N ALA A 189 3.88 5.49 4.20
CA ALA A 189 4.06 4.60 3.06
C ALA A 189 3.61 5.28 1.77
N VAL A 190 4.05 4.72 0.65
CA VAL A 190 3.57 5.11 -0.69
C VAL A 190 3.28 3.85 -1.50
N HIS A 191 2.25 3.89 -2.35
CA HIS A 191 2.02 2.97 -3.45
C HIS A 191 2.18 3.75 -4.74
N LEU A 192 3.33 3.55 -5.41
CA LEU A 192 3.66 4.27 -6.64
C LEU A 192 3.40 3.36 -7.83
N HIS A 193 2.43 3.72 -8.62
CA HIS A 193 2.11 3.11 -9.90
C HIS A 193 1.51 4.15 -10.84
N ASP A 194 1.53 3.90 -12.13
CA ASP A 194 1.03 4.83 -13.13
C ASP A 194 -0.34 4.45 -13.65
N ASN A 195 -1.03 5.41 -14.23
CA ASN A 195 -2.32 5.30 -14.88
C ASN A 195 -2.40 6.30 -16.06
N ASP A 196 -3.35 6.07 -16.95
CA ASP A 196 -3.71 6.97 -18.05
C ASP A 196 -5.05 7.71 -17.83
N LYS A 197 -5.56 7.71 -16.60
CA LYS A 197 -6.89 8.20 -16.19
C LYS A 197 -8.09 7.36 -16.66
N SER A 198 -7.90 6.31 -17.43
CA SER A 198 -9.02 5.43 -17.83
C SER A 198 -9.50 4.51 -16.70
N GLY A 199 -8.66 4.29 -15.68
CA GLY A 199 -8.95 3.44 -14.55
C GLY A 199 -7.73 3.23 -13.66
N ASP A 200 -7.92 2.40 -12.65
CA ASP A 200 -6.90 1.98 -11.71
C ASP A 200 -6.07 0.83 -12.32
N LEU A 201 -5.06 1.20 -13.11
CA LEU A 201 -4.37 0.29 -14.01
C LEU A 201 -3.12 -0.36 -13.41
N HIS A 202 -2.54 0.22 -12.36
CA HIS A 202 -1.28 -0.23 -11.76
C HIS A 202 -0.15 -0.43 -12.78
N LEU A 203 0.00 0.54 -13.71
CA LEU A 203 1.07 0.51 -14.70
C LEU A 203 2.43 0.74 -14.04
N ILE A 204 3.47 0.28 -14.71
CA ILE A 204 4.85 0.61 -14.32
C ILE A 204 5.00 2.15 -14.35
N PRO A 205 5.62 2.77 -13.33
CA PRO A 205 5.89 4.21 -13.34
C PRO A 205 6.56 4.66 -14.64
N PHE A 206 6.07 5.75 -15.22
CA PHE A 206 6.42 6.33 -16.52
C PHE A 206 5.78 5.66 -17.75
N ASP A 207 4.97 4.63 -17.59
CA ASP A 207 4.18 4.04 -18.69
C ASP A 207 2.78 4.68 -18.83
N GLY A 208 2.39 5.54 -17.90
CA GLY A 208 1.13 6.30 -17.91
C GLY A 208 1.34 7.80 -18.09
N THR A 209 0.50 8.60 -17.45
CA THR A 209 0.44 10.06 -17.64
C THR A 209 0.72 10.86 -16.37
N LEU A 210 1.12 10.23 -15.26
CA LEU A 210 1.41 10.93 -14.01
C LEU A 210 2.63 11.86 -14.13
N ASN A 211 2.52 13.02 -13.49
CA ASN A 211 3.65 13.93 -13.34
C ASN A 211 4.53 13.52 -12.14
N TRP A 212 5.44 12.61 -12.36
CA TRP A 212 6.30 12.05 -11.32
C TRP A 212 7.16 13.09 -10.60
N ALA A 213 7.66 14.10 -11.31
CA ALA A 213 8.44 15.17 -10.68
C ALA A 213 7.60 15.95 -9.65
N ASN A 214 6.35 16.26 -10.00
CA ASN A 214 5.44 16.94 -9.07
C ASN A 214 5.09 16.08 -7.87
N ILE A 215 4.78 14.80 -8.07
CA ILE A 215 4.48 13.84 -6.99
C ILE A 215 5.65 13.73 -6.02
N ILE A 216 6.85 13.47 -6.54
CA ILE A 216 8.05 13.29 -5.73
C ILE A 216 8.39 14.57 -4.95
N ASN A 217 8.26 15.75 -5.55
CA ASN A 217 8.47 17.02 -4.86
C ASN A 217 7.44 17.21 -3.72
N ASN A 218 6.15 16.93 -3.96
CA ASN A 218 5.14 17.01 -2.92
C ASN A 218 5.44 16.05 -1.75
N LEU A 219 5.88 14.82 -2.03
CA LEU A 219 6.26 13.87 -1.00
C LEU A 219 7.48 14.37 -0.19
N LYS A 220 8.51 14.92 -0.87
CA LYS A 220 9.70 15.51 -0.22
C LYS A 220 9.32 16.68 0.68
N ASP A 221 8.57 17.64 0.13
CA ASP A 221 8.19 18.89 0.82
C ASP A 221 7.32 18.63 2.05
N ASN A 222 6.61 17.50 2.07
CA ASN A 222 5.77 17.08 3.19
C ASN A 222 6.38 15.99 4.06
N GLY A 223 7.70 15.83 3.99
CA GLY A 223 8.48 15.09 4.99
C GLY A 223 8.54 13.59 4.79
N TYR A 224 8.14 13.04 3.63
CA TYR A 224 8.27 11.61 3.38
C TYR A 224 9.73 11.14 3.38
N GLN A 225 10.05 10.19 4.25
CA GLN A 225 11.40 9.64 4.42
C GLN A 225 11.49 8.13 4.13
N GLY A 226 10.37 7.49 3.84
CA GLY A 226 10.28 6.04 3.62
C GLY A 226 10.89 5.58 2.29
N PRO A 227 10.83 4.27 2.01
CA PRO A 227 11.30 3.66 0.77
C PRO A 227 10.45 4.04 -0.44
N VAL A 228 11.02 3.91 -1.64
CA VAL A 228 10.26 3.95 -2.91
C VAL A 228 9.54 2.63 -3.08
N THR A 229 8.24 2.58 -2.81
CA THR A 229 7.45 1.36 -2.94
C THR A 229 6.55 1.42 -4.17
N ILE A 230 6.70 0.47 -5.08
CA ILE A 230 5.88 0.38 -6.28
C ILE A 230 4.83 -0.74 -6.15
N GLU A 231 3.61 -0.45 -6.61
CA GLU A 231 2.51 -1.40 -6.59
C GLU A 231 2.08 -1.73 -8.02
N LEU A 232 2.55 -2.85 -8.53
CA LEU A 232 2.40 -3.23 -9.93
C LEU A 232 1.49 -4.43 -10.09
N CYS A 233 0.70 -4.44 -11.17
CA CYS A 233 -0.10 -5.58 -11.58
C CYS A 233 0.42 -6.17 -12.88
N TYR A 234 0.80 -7.47 -12.83
CA TYR A 234 1.24 -8.21 -14.02
C TYR A 234 0.05 -8.62 -14.88
N ARG A 235 -0.40 -7.71 -15.74
CA ARG A 235 -1.58 -7.89 -16.59
C ARG A 235 -1.47 -7.08 -17.89
N TYR A 236 -2.46 -7.16 -18.75
CA TYR A 236 -2.55 -6.44 -20.04
C TYR A 236 -1.36 -6.71 -20.96
N ASP A 237 -0.78 -5.66 -21.51
CA ASP A 237 0.32 -5.78 -22.47
C ASP A 237 1.60 -6.32 -21.86
N TYR A 238 1.77 -6.23 -20.52
CA TYR A 238 2.92 -6.79 -19.83
C TYR A 238 3.01 -8.33 -19.91
N LEU A 239 1.89 -9.01 -20.11
CA LEU A 239 1.85 -10.48 -20.26
C LEU A 239 2.74 -10.97 -21.42
N LYS A 240 2.87 -10.16 -22.48
CA LYS A 240 3.68 -10.48 -23.65
C LYS A 240 5.19 -10.54 -23.36
N ASP A 241 5.62 -9.79 -22.36
CA ASP A 241 7.03 -9.64 -22.00
C ASP A 241 7.51 -10.72 -21.02
N GLY A 242 6.60 -11.43 -20.37
CA GLY A 242 6.89 -12.39 -19.32
C GLY A 242 7.24 -11.73 -17.97
N ILE A 243 6.98 -12.46 -16.89
CA ILE A 243 7.03 -11.92 -15.52
C ILE A 243 8.44 -11.42 -15.12
N ASN A 244 9.50 -12.11 -15.53
CA ASN A 244 10.87 -11.68 -15.23
C ASN A 244 11.20 -10.32 -15.86
N ASN A 245 10.78 -10.09 -17.10
CA ASN A 245 11.02 -8.83 -17.79
C ASN A 245 10.14 -7.71 -17.23
N PHE A 246 8.91 -8.04 -16.82
CA PHE A 246 8.01 -7.11 -16.14
C PHE A 246 8.64 -6.56 -14.85
N TYR A 247 9.09 -7.41 -13.93
CA TYR A 247 9.71 -6.96 -12.68
C TYR A 247 11.05 -6.28 -12.90
N LYS A 248 11.81 -6.67 -13.93
CA LYS A 248 13.03 -5.94 -14.30
C LYS A 248 12.73 -4.50 -14.72
N LYS A 249 11.72 -4.28 -15.58
CA LYS A 249 11.25 -2.94 -15.96
C LYS A 249 10.73 -2.17 -14.74
N GLY A 250 9.99 -2.83 -13.86
CA GLY A 250 9.53 -2.25 -12.59
C GLY A 250 10.69 -1.79 -11.71
N TYR A 251 11.76 -2.59 -11.58
CA TYR A 251 12.94 -2.22 -10.82
C TYR A 251 13.65 -0.99 -11.41
N GLU A 252 13.81 -0.96 -12.75
CA GLU A 252 14.41 0.18 -13.46
C GLU A 252 13.57 1.46 -13.27
N ALA A 253 12.24 1.34 -13.27
CA ALA A 253 11.34 2.46 -13.02
C ALA A 253 11.42 2.95 -11.56
N ALA A 254 11.44 2.03 -10.58
CA ALA A 254 11.62 2.38 -9.18
C ALA A 254 12.95 3.07 -8.91
N TYR A 255 14.01 2.64 -9.58
CA TYR A 255 15.31 3.29 -9.51
C TYR A 255 15.26 4.74 -10.05
N LYS A 256 14.57 5.00 -11.17
CA LYS A 256 14.35 6.36 -11.69
C LYS A 256 13.57 7.23 -10.69
N LEU A 257 12.56 6.67 -10.01
CA LEU A 257 11.84 7.39 -8.95
C LEU A 257 12.77 7.72 -7.78
N GLN A 258 13.61 6.79 -7.36
CA GLN A 258 14.63 7.01 -6.34
C GLN A 258 15.56 8.17 -6.72
N GLU A 259 16.04 8.21 -7.96
CA GLU A 259 16.87 9.33 -8.47
C GLU A 259 16.13 10.69 -8.41
N LEU A 260 14.80 10.72 -8.62
CA LEU A 260 14.01 11.93 -8.46
C LEU A 260 13.93 12.40 -6.99
N PHE A 261 13.87 11.48 -6.04
CA PHE A 261 13.94 11.82 -4.61
C PHE A 261 15.30 12.41 -4.20
N GLU A 262 16.38 12.00 -4.86
CA GLU A 262 17.75 12.39 -4.53
C GLU A 262 18.19 13.70 -5.22
N LYS A 263 17.47 14.13 -6.24
CA LYS A 263 17.72 15.45 -6.87
C LYS A 263 17.34 16.57 -5.90
N GLU A 264 18.24 17.58 -5.79
CA GLU A 264 18.00 18.82 -5.01
C GLU A 264 16.88 19.66 -5.59
#